data_9e9c6217c25b3ef6707967bd9fcd8ceb
#
_entry.id   9e9c6217c25b3ef6707967bd9fcd8ceb
#
_cell.length_a   1.000
_cell.length_b   1.000
_cell.length_c   1.000
_cell.angle_alpha   90.00
_cell.angle_beta   90.00
_cell.angle_gamma   90.00
#
_symmetry.space_group_name_H-M   'P 1'
#
loop_
_entity.id
_entity.type
_entity.pdbx_description
1 polymer ?
#
loop_
_entity_poly.entity_id
_entity_poly.type
_entity_poly.pdbx_seq_one_letter_code
_entity_poly.pdbx_strand_id
1 'polypeptide(L)'
;MKQVVYNVIAAMLLMSMAACSNPENLCVDPQTPSASVDTLTYWERVSLLDNYQLSESAVLKSVEKFSELASPKPSRSTEGKLDLKIISKLNVCLGGVSRCSENQKRDSIPIYYVQMDKDDKHGYALVSGDIRTARILAFVPNATSEKTYEQYQIISLLKEASIHACLKQAYFFNTIKDSLANTAKCKNIIQSRSSYIERDDILEMEDQGWQLEWSKKKFPELSVEWGQGYPYNCKLEQKGCTNADYDYRCPAGCGVVAIAQALAYYEPKLSINGQLVDWRMLKKQTCIESTASRQLKNQIGFLMKWIGNKAEAKHECDATSTSINAIEVVLGQVGMQCDKLTPFNWNSIYNSINNGSLVEANAVGLENEVEEVCHSWIIDGYMIANFNFESYNEQAFYVHNNLGWNGSYDGYYLLEDAGIKFEVSGVKLDRLLNIHANIKKK
;
A
#
# COMPACT_ATOMS: atom_id res chain seq x y z
N MET A 1 9.57 2.36 29.30
CA MET A 1 9.78 2.92 27.94
C MET A 1 8.59 3.74 27.38
N LYS A 2 7.33 3.43 27.71
CA LYS A 2 6.16 4.23 27.22
C LYS A 2 6.09 5.66 27.79
N GLN A 3 6.62 5.90 28.97
CA GLN A 3 6.57 7.21 29.63
C GLN A 3 7.63 8.22 29.12
N VAL A 4 8.68 7.71 28.49
CA VAL A 4 9.77 8.54 27.95
C VAL A 4 9.38 9.14 26.58
N VAL A 5 8.59 8.44 25.79
CA VAL A 5 8.12 8.92 24.48
C VAL A 5 7.09 10.04 24.61
N TYR A 6 6.21 9.96 25.62
CA TYR A 6 5.22 11.03 25.88
C TYR A 6 5.88 12.33 26.37
N ASN A 7 6.96 12.23 27.11
CA ASN A 7 7.66 13.41 27.62
C ASN A 7 8.50 14.11 26.53
N VAL A 8 8.95 13.40 25.50
CA VAL A 8 9.72 14.01 24.40
C VAL A 8 8.78 14.76 23.44
N ILE A 9 7.59 14.26 23.18
CA ILE A 9 6.58 14.93 22.33
C ILE A 9 6.02 16.17 23.04
N ALA A 10 5.78 16.11 24.36
CA ALA A 10 5.37 17.26 25.17
C ALA A 10 6.46 18.33 25.27
N ALA A 11 7.73 17.95 25.32
CA ALA A 11 8.87 18.89 25.40
C ALA A 11 9.11 19.61 24.04
N MET A 12 8.88 18.98 22.91
CA MET A 12 9.01 19.66 21.60
C MET A 12 7.87 20.65 21.32
N LEU A 13 6.68 20.42 21.85
CA LEU A 13 5.56 21.38 21.77
C LEU A 13 5.72 22.58 22.70
N LEU A 14 6.51 22.47 23.78
CA LEU A 14 6.76 23.56 24.73
C LEU A 14 7.95 24.45 24.36
N MET A 15 8.85 24.00 23.48
CA MET A 15 10.01 24.81 23.06
C MET A 15 9.74 25.78 21.91
N SER A 16 8.57 25.72 21.28
CA SER A 16 8.17 26.68 20.23
C SER A 16 7.44 27.91 20.74
N MET A 17 7.23 28.06 22.05
CA MET A 17 6.53 29.20 22.63
C MET A 17 7.39 30.13 23.49
N ALA A 18 8.70 29.98 23.47
CA ALA A 18 9.59 30.83 24.28
C ALA A 18 10.61 31.58 23.42
N ALA A 19 10.13 32.47 22.57
CA ALA A 19 10.97 33.55 22.05
C ALA A 19 10.07 34.72 21.63
N CYS A 20 9.86 35.67 22.52
CA CYS A 20 9.78 37.11 22.30
C CYS A 20 9.12 37.79 23.53
N SER A 21 9.94 38.19 24.46
CA SER A 21 9.55 39.21 25.42
C SER A 21 10.63 40.32 25.40
N ASN A 22 10.30 41.43 24.81
CA ASN A 22 10.91 42.72 25.19
C ASN A 22 9.79 43.76 25.29
N PRO A 23 9.71 44.51 26.41
CA PRO A 23 8.69 45.48 26.63
C PRO A 23 9.22 46.89 26.26
N GLU A 24 8.70 47.49 25.20
CA GLU A 24 8.72 48.92 25.07
C GLU A 24 7.32 49.46 24.73
N ASN A 25 6.87 50.40 25.58
CA ASN A 25 5.62 51.08 25.58
C ASN A 25 5.31 51.78 24.25
N LEU A 26 4.18 51.48 23.67
CA LEU A 26 3.44 52.39 22.83
C LEU A 26 1.94 52.26 23.12
N CYS A 27 1.35 53.27 23.73
CA CYS A 27 -0.08 53.43 23.85
C CYS A 27 -0.67 53.55 22.44
N VAL A 28 -1.42 52.53 22.00
CA VAL A 28 -2.28 52.59 20.85
C VAL A 28 -3.68 52.20 21.31
N ASP A 29 -4.66 53.07 20.97
CA ASP A 29 -6.09 52.91 21.21
C ASP A 29 -6.59 51.49 20.97
N PRO A 30 -7.48 50.95 21.79
CA PRO A 30 -8.07 49.65 21.58
C PRO A 30 -9.17 49.73 20.51
N GLN A 31 -8.80 49.82 19.26
CA GLN A 31 -9.67 49.32 18.23
C GLN A 31 -9.53 47.82 18.22
N THR A 32 -10.48 47.12 18.81
CA THR A 32 -10.68 45.68 18.68
C THR A 32 -10.63 45.31 17.20
N PRO A 33 -9.60 44.60 16.75
CA PRO A 33 -9.67 44.00 15.42
C PRO A 33 -10.80 42.99 15.46
N SER A 34 -11.82 43.20 14.63
CA SER A 34 -12.75 42.13 14.30
C SER A 34 -11.90 40.94 13.84
N ALA A 35 -11.87 39.88 14.65
CA ALA A 35 -11.18 38.64 14.29
C ALA A 35 -11.78 38.17 12.96
N SER A 36 -11.08 38.40 11.87
CA SER A 36 -11.48 37.93 10.57
C SER A 36 -11.44 36.40 10.59
N VAL A 37 -12.42 35.78 9.99
CA VAL A 37 -12.59 34.35 9.83
C VAL A 37 -11.43 33.73 9.06
N ASP A 38 -10.65 34.55 8.36
CA ASP A 38 -9.44 34.19 7.61
C ASP A 38 -8.26 33.67 8.43
N THR A 39 -8.45 33.44 9.73
CA THR A 39 -7.37 32.97 10.63
C THR A 39 -7.39 31.47 10.91
N LEU A 40 -8.38 30.70 10.41
CA LEU A 40 -8.37 29.24 10.52
C LEU A 40 -7.61 28.61 9.36
N THR A 41 -6.69 27.72 9.69
CA THR A 41 -6.04 26.88 8.68
C THR A 41 -7.06 25.93 8.03
N TYR A 42 -6.74 25.40 6.85
CA TYR A 42 -7.58 24.41 6.18
C TYR A 42 -7.95 23.24 7.11
N TRP A 43 -6.98 22.71 7.86
CA TRP A 43 -7.17 21.58 8.76
C TRP A 43 -8.09 21.89 9.92
N GLU A 44 -7.97 23.08 10.49
CA GLU A 44 -8.88 23.58 11.51
C GLU A 44 -10.30 23.67 10.95
N ARG A 45 -10.46 24.17 9.73
CA ARG A 45 -11.76 24.23 9.04
C ARG A 45 -12.33 22.82 8.82
N VAL A 46 -11.55 21.91 8.25
CA VAL A 46 -11.98 20.52 8.02
C VAL A 46 -12.37 19.84 9.32
N SER A 47 -11.58 20.04 10.41
CA SER A 47 -11.88 19.41 11.70
C SER A 47 -13.19 19.90 12.34
N LEU A 48 -13.66 21.06 11.99
CA LEU A 48 -14.91 21.66 12.48
C LEU A 48 -16.15 21.31 11.65
N LEU A 49 -16.01 20.60 10.54
CA LEU A 49 -17.14 20.14 9.73
C LEU A 49 -18.08 19.22 10.53
N ASP A 50 -19.37 19.35 10.27
CA ASP A 50 -20.39 18.44 10.82
C ASP A 50 -20.50 17.13 10.03
N ASN A 51 -20.04 17.13 8.77
CA ASN A 51 -20.07 15.98 7.88
C ASN A 51 -18.77 15.92 7.07
N TYR A 52 -18.08 14.80 7.16
CA TYR A 52 -16.83 14.54 6.45
C TYR A 52 -17.01 13.70 5.19
N GLN A 53 -18.23 13.27 4.90
CA GLN A 53 -18.50 12.36 3.79
C GLN A 53 -18.44 13.08 2.46
N LEU A 54 -17.71 12.46 1.52
CA LEU A 54 -17.62 12.88 0.12
C LEU A 54 -18.79 12.34 -0.71
N SER A 55 -19.05 13.01 -1.81
CA SER A 55 -19.99 12.52 -2.82
C SER A 55 -19.42 11.30 -3.57
N GLU A 56 -20.29 10.45 -4.08
CA GLU A 56 -19.89 9.32 -4.92
C GLU A 56 -19.16 9.79 -6.19
N SER A 57 -19.54 10.95 -6.73
CA SER A 57 -18.86 11.57 -7.86
C SER A 57 -17.41 11.92 -7.52
N ALA A 58 -17.13 12.49 -6.35
CA ALA A 58 -15.79 12.81 -5.89
C ALA A 58 -14.95 11.52 -5.66
N VAL A 59 -15.58 10.45 -5.17
CA VAL A 59 -14.95 9.13 -5.03
C VAL A 59 -14.49 8.60 -6.39
N LEU A 60 -15.36 8.62 -7.41
CA LEU A 60 -15.01 8.14 -8.76
C LEU A 60 -13.92 9.01 -9.41
N LYS A 61 -14.03 10.35 -9.33
CA LYS A 61 -12.99 11.27 -9.82
C LYS A 61 -11.61 10.99 -9.20
N SER A 62 -11.58 10.59 -7.92
CA SER A 62 -10.32 10.25 -7.25
C SER A 62 -9.64 9.04 -7.89
N VAL A 63 -10.43 8.04 -8.30
CA VAL A 63 -9.91 6.84 -8.99
C VAL A 63 -9.39 7.20 -10.38
N GLU A 64 -10.15 8.00 -11.15
CA GLU A 64 -9.72 8.46 -12.48
C GLU A 64 -8.36 9.19 -12.39
N LYS A 65 -8.25 10.16 -11.50
CA LYS A 65 -7.04 10.94 -11.28
C LYS A 65 -5.86 10.06 -10.84
N PHE A 66 -6.10 9.11 -9.93
CA PHE A 66 -5.05 8.18 -9.50
C PHE A 66 -4.59 7.28 -10.65
N SER A 67 -5.52 6.78 -11.46
CA SER A 67 -5.21 5.96 -12.63
C SER A 67 -4.29 6.67 -13.62
N GLU A 68 -4.55 7.96 -13.90
CA GLU A 68 -3.70 8.78 -14.76
C GLU A 68 -2.28 8.96 -14.19
N LEU A 69 -2.20 9.09 -12.87
CA LEU A 69 -0.94 9.32 -12.17
C LEU A 69 -0.12 8.04 -11.98
N ALA A 70 -0.81 6.91 -11.81
CA ALA A 70 -0.20 5.59 -11.65
C ALA A 70 0.32 4.99 -12.97
N SER A 71 -0.17 5.49 -14.10
CA SER A 71 0.25 5.01 -15.41
C SER A 71 1.55 5.72 -15.85
N PRO A 72 2.54 5.02 -16.41
CA PRO A 72 3.62 5.66 -17.14
C PRO A 72 2.98 6.48 -18.29
N LYS A 73 3.51 7.68 -18.58
CA LYS A 73 2.93 8.59 -19.59
C LYS A 73 2.59 7.82 -20.86
N PRO A 74 1.36 7.93 -21.39
CA PRO A 74 0.96 7.17 -22.55
C PRO A 74 1.84 7.52 -23.74
N SER A 75 2.45 6.50 -24.35
CA SER A 75 2.82 6.59 -25.75
C SER A 75 1.52 6.75 -26.53
N ARG A 76 1.42 7.67 -27.44
CA ARG A 76 0.26 8.12 -28.24
C ARG A 76 -0.67 7.04 -28.83
N SER A 77 -0.98 5.97 -28.13
CA SER A 77 -1.92 4.93 -28.51
C SER A 77 -3.27 5.18 -27.84
N THR A 78 -4.32 4.97 -28.56
CA THR A 78 -5.73 4.99 -28.13
C THR A 78 -5.92 4.08 -26.92
N GLU A 79 -5.75 4.62 -25.73
CA GLU A 79 -6.08 3.87 -24.50
C GLU A 79 -7.61 3.80 -24.37
N GLY A 80 -8.12 2.60 -24.08
CA GLY A 80 -9.52 2.37 -23.76
C GLY A 80 -9.97 3.27 -22.60
N LYS A 81 -11.23 3.67 -22.63
CA LYS A 81 -11.84 4.45 -21.54
C LYS A 81 -11.92 3.58 -20.30
N LEU A 82 -11.49 4.14 -19.15
CA LEU A 82 -11.69 3.51 -17.86
C LEU A 82 -13.18 3.60 -17.48
N ASP A 83 -13.81 2.44 -17.25
CA ASP A 83 -15.17 2.36 -16.74
C ASP A 83 -15.14 2.09 -15.25
N LEU A 84 -15.88 2.90 -14.48
CA LEU A 84 -15.86 2.89 -13.01
C LEU A 84 -17.25 2.67 -12.45
N LYS A 85 -17.37 1.73 -11.51
CA LYS A 85 -18.64 1.43 -10.85
C LYS A 85 -18.43 1.19 -9.35
N ILE A 86 -19.16 1.92 -8.50
CA ILE A 86 -19.24 1.61 -7.08
C ILE A 86 -20.02 0.32 -6.89
N ILE A 87 -19.37 -0.70 -6.33
CA ILE A 87 -19.96 -2.01 -6.09
C ILE A 87 -20.50 -2.14 -4.66
N SER A 88 -19.77 -1.58 -3.70
CA SER A 88 -20.19 -1.63 -2.30
C SER A 88 -19.60 -0.47 -1.49
N LYS A 89 -20.21 -0.24 -0.33
CA LYS A 89 -19.78 0.73 0.68
C LYS A 89 -19.77 0.05 2.04
N LEU A 90 -18.67 0.18 2.74
CA LEU A 90 -18.47 -0.29 4.11
C LEU A 90 -18.22 0.92 5.01
N ASN A 91 -18.90 1.01 6.14
CA ASN A 91 -18.58 2.01 7.16
C ASN A 91 -17.67 1.38 8.23
N VAL A 92 -16.50 1.96 8.43
CA VAL A 92 -15.49 1.51 9.40
C VAL A 92 -15.43 2.50 10.55
N CYS A 93 -15.60 2.02 11.79
CA CYS A 93 -15.58 2.86 12.99
C CYS A 93 -14.16 3.27 13.38
N LEU A 94 -13.98 4.52 13.82
CA LEU A 94 -12.71 5.03 14.33
C LEU A 94 -12.21 4.32 15.60
N GLY A 95 -13.11 3.68 16.36
CA GLY A 95 -12.77 2.95 17.59
C GLY A 95 -12.34 1.51 17.42
N GLY A 96 -12.17 1.02 16.18
CA GLY A 96 -11.78 -0.36 15.86
C GLY A 96 -12.57 -0.95 14.70
N VAL A 97 -12.11 -2.07 14.16
CA VAL A 97 -12.68 -2.74 12.96
C VAL A 97 -14.02 -3.44 13.22
N SER A 98 -14.67 -3.23 14.36
CA SER A 98 -16.00 -3.74 14.63
C SER A 98 -17.06 -2.93 13.88
N ARG A 99 -18.09 -3.63 13.37
CA ARG A 99 -19.24 -2.99 12.72
C ARG A 99 -19.83 -1.93 13.64
N CYS A 100 -19.93 -0.70 13.15
CA CYS A 100 -20.52 0.40 13.89
C CYS A 100 -21.96 0.08 14.33
N SER A 101 -22.27 0.25 15.59
CA SER A 101 -23.67 0.32 16.05
C SER A 101 -24.35 1.58 15.45
N GLU A 102 -25.68 1.59 15.34
CA GLU A 102 -26.39 2.73 14.74
C GLU A 102 -26.09 4.07 15.41
N ASN A 103 -25.76 4.06 16.71
CA ASN A 103 -25.41 5.25 17.47
C ASN A 103 -23.96 5.75 17.21
N GLN A 104 -23.09 4.93 16.60
CA GLN A 104 -21.68 5.25 16.30
C GLN A 104 -21.46 5.69 14.85
N LYS A 105 -22.51 5.82 14.05
CA LYS A 105 -22.39 6.21 12.62
C LYS A 105 -21.71 7.57 12.40
N ARG A 106 -21.72 8.46 13.40
CA ARG A 106 -21.08 9.79 13.30
C ARG A 106 -19.56 9.74 13.25
N ASP A 107 -18.94 8.69 13.79
CA ASP A 107 -17.49 8.51 13.86
C ASP A 107 -17.01 7.36 12.96
N SER A 108 -17.69 7.14 11.85
CA SER A 108 -17.30 6.10 10.88
C SER A 108 -16.82 6.71 9.58
N ILE A 109 -15.84 6.03 8.97
CA ILE A 109 -15.33 6.36 7.64
C ILE A 109 -16.00 5.47 6.61
N PRO A 110 -16.62 6.02 5.57
CA PRO A 110 -17.13 5.24 4.46
C PRO A 110 -15.99 4.81 3.54
N ILE A 111 -15.83 3.51 3.35
CA ILE A 111 -14.89 2.91 2.40
C ILE A 111 -15.69 2.36 1.22
N TYR A 112 -15.37 2.83 0.03
CA TYR A 112 -16.01 2.41 -1.21
C TYR A 112 -15.14 1.37 -1.92
N TYR A 113 -15.79 0.33 -2.41
CA TYR A 113 -15.20 -0.62 -3.35
C TYR A 113 -15.65 -0.22 -4.76
N VAL A 114 -14.69 0.24 -5.56
CA VAL A 114 -14.93 0.69 -6.93
C VAL A 114 -14.36 -0.35 -7.90
N GLN A 115 -15.21 -0.94 -8.71
CA GLN A 115 -14.79 -1.78 -9.84
C GLN A 115 -14.22 -0.88 -10.92
N MET A 116 -13.16 -1.34 -11.55
CA MET A 116 -12.48 -0.67 -12.66
C MET A 116 -12.38 -1.64 -13.82
N ASP A 117 -12.98 -1.29 -14.95
CA ASP A 117 -12.88 -2.06 -16.18
C ASP A 117 -12.17 -1.22 -17.24
N LYS A 118 -11.10 -1.77 -17.82
CA LYS A 118 -10.34 -1.16 -18.90
C LYS A 118 -9.84 -2.23 -19.84
N ASP A 119 -10.25 -2.14 -21.12
CA ASP A 119 -9.99 -3.18 -22.12
C ASP A 119 -10.49 -4.55 -21.59
N ASP A 120 -9.64 -5.58 -21.62
CA ASP A 120 -9.98 -6.92 -21.11
C ASP A 120 -9.56 -7.12 -19.64
N LYS A 121 -9.17 -6.06 -18.94
CA LYS A 121 -8.75 -6.12 -17.53
C LYS A 121 -9.86 -5.66 -16.61
N HIS A 122 -10.04 -6.42 -15.55
CA HIS A 122 -10.98 -6.13 -14.48
C HIS A 122 -10.18 -5.87 -13.19
N GLY A 123 -10.33 -4.70 -12.64
CA GLY A 123 -9.61 -4.28 -11.45
C GLY A 123 -10.53 -3.72 -10.37
N TYR A 124 -9.93 -3.22 -9.30
CA TYR A 124 -10.67 -2.49 -8.28
C TYR A 124 -9.82 -1.41 -7.62
N ALA A 125 -10.51 -0.41 -7.07
CA ALA A 125 -9.94 0.51 -6.11
C ALA A 125 -10.71 0.46 -4.79
N LEU A 126 -9.98 0.58 -3.67
CA LEU A 126 -10.56 0.92 -2.37
C LEU A 126 -10.38 2.41 -2.16
N VAL A 127 -11.48 3.08 -1.86
CA VAL A 127 -11.50 4.54 -1.78
C VAL A 127 -12.14 4.97 -0.46
N SER A 128 -11.43 5.82 0.27
CA SER A 128 -12.04 6.51 1.40
C SER A 128 -12.98 7.60 0.91
N GLY A 129 -14.20 7.61 1.40
CA GLY A 129 -15.15 8.67 1.17
C GLY A 129 -15.15 9.72 2.27
N ASP A 130 -14.05 9.92 2.96
CA ASP A 130 -13.89 10.87 4.06
C ASP A 130 -12.86 11.94 3.71
N ILE A 131 -13.21 13.21 3.88
CA ILE A 131 -12.35 14.32 3.51
C ILE A 131 -11.09 14.42 4.36
N ARG A 132 -11.08 13.82 5.55
CA ARG A 132 -9.95 13.82 6.49
C ARG A 132 -8.82 12.86 6.11
N THR A 133 -9.01 12.02 5.10
CA THR A 133 -8.12 10.89 4.82
C THR A 133 -7.65 10.87 3.38
N ALA A 134 -6.56 10.14 3.12
CA ALA A 134 -6.17 9.80 1.75
C ALA A 134 -7.31 9.11 1.01
N ARG A 135 -7.54 9.52 -0.25
CA ARG A 135 -8.67 9.03 -1.04
C ARG A 135 -8.49 7.58 -1.45
N ILE A 136 -7.37 7.28 -2.07
CA ILE A 136 -7.10 5.92 -2.54
C ILE A 136 -6.41 5.14 -1.42
N LEU A 137 -6.94 3.99 -1.09
CA LEU A 137 -6.35 3.04 -0.13
C LEU A 137 -5.67 1.89 -0.84
N ALA A 138 -6.28 1.42 -1.94
CA ALA A 138 -5.67 0.44 -2.83
C ALA A 138 -6.10 0.73 -4.28
N PHE A 139 -5.20 0.52 -5.22
CA PHE A 139 -5.44 0.63 -6.65
C PHE A 139 -4.85 -0.59 -7.36
N VAL A 140 -5.72 -1.48 -7.80
CA VAL A 140 -5.39 -2.80 -8.38
C VAL A 140 -5.99 -2.87 -9.78
N PRO A 141 -5.21 -2.63 -10.83
CA PRO A 141 -5.72 -2.56 -12.20
C PRO A 141 -6.12 -3.90 -12.80
N ASN A 142 -5.68 -5.02 -12.20
CA ASN A 142 -6.00 -6.35 -12.68
C ASN A 142 -6.28 -7.28 -11.48
N ALA A 143 -7.48 -7.86 -11.42
CA ALA A 143 -7.88 -8.78 -10.36
C ALA A 143 -8.73 -9.91 -10.95
N THR A 144 -8.41 -11.14 -10.61
CA THR A 144 -9.26 -12.28 -10.98
C THR A 144 -10.51 -12.37 -10.10
N SER A 145 -11.61 -12.90 -10.62
CA SER A 145 -12.85 -13.10 -9.86
C SER A 145 -12.70 -14.20 -8.80
N GLU A 146 -11.96 -15.25 -9.14
CA GLU A 146 -11.70 -16.38 -8.25
C GLU A 146 -10.38 -16.21 -7.51
N LYS A 147 -10.41 -16.44 -6.20
CA LYS A 147 -9.27 -16.28 -5.31
C LYS A 147 -8.97 -17.60 -4.61
N THR A 148 -7.71 -18.01 -4.60
CA THR A 148 -7.26 -19.05 -3.67
C THR A 148 -7.35 -18.55 -2.22
N TYR A 149 -7.30 -19.47 -1.26
CA TYR A 149 -7.31 -19.11 0.16
C TYR A 149 -6.12 -18.20 0.52
N GLU A 150 -4.93 -18.52 0.03
CA GLU A 150 -3.71 -17.71 0.20
C GLU A 150 -3.90 -16.28 -0.33
N GLN A 151 -4.38 -16.13 -1.58
CA GLN A 151 -4.65 -14.84 -2.18
C GLN A 151 -5.65 -14.03 -1.36
N TYR A 152 -6.72 -14.68 -0.88
CA TYR A 152 -7.71 -14.02 -0.03
C TYR A 152 -7.07 -13.47 1.26
N GLN A 153 -6.23 -14.25 1.93
CA GLN A 153 -5.57 -13.81 3.17
C GLN A 153 -4.66 -12.60 2.95
N ILE A 154 -3.81 -12.63 1.93
CA ILE A 154 -2.85 -11.57 1.65
C ILE A 154 -3.55 -10.29 1.16
N ILE A 155 -4.52 -10.42 0.27
CA ILE A 155 -5.31 -9.27 -0.19
C ILE A 155 -6.08 -8.64 0.97
N SER A 156 -6.64 -9.44 1.87
CA SER A 156 -7.31 -8.93 3.08
C SER A 156 -6.33 -8.21 3.99
N LEU A 157 -5.13 -8.76 4.20
CA LEU A 157 -4.07 -8.12 4.97
C LEU A 157 -3.70 -6.74 4.40
N LEU A 158 -3.43 -6.65 3.10
CA LEU A 158 -3.06 -5.40 2.45
C LEU A 158 -4.19 -4.36 2.51
N LYS A 159 -5.44 -4.79 2.30
CA LYS A 159 -6.62 -3.92 2.42
C LYS A 159 -6.79 -3.39 3.84
N GLU A 160 -6.66 -4.24 4.83
CA GLU A 160 -6.77 -3.86 6.24
C GLU A 160 -5.65 -2.92 6.68
N ALA A 161 -4.41 -3.17 6.22
CA ALA A 161 -3.30 -2.25 6.43
C ALA A 161 -3.62 -0.86 5.90
N SER A 162 -4.14 -0.78 4.68
CA SER A 162 -4.53 0.48 4.05
C SER A 162 -5.69 1.17 4.77
N ILE A 163 -6.68 0.42 5.23
CA ILE A 163 -7.79 0.96 6.03
C ILE A 163 -7.28 1.48 7.38
N HIS A 164 -6.34 0.78 8.02
CA HIS A 164 -5.75 1.21 9.28
C HIS A 164 -5.00 2.54 9.13
N ALA A 165 -4.20 2.69 8.06
CA ALA A 165 -3.55 3.95 7.73
C ALA A 165 -4.57 5.09 7.58
N CYS A 166 -5.68 4.83 6.91
CA CYS A 166 -6.79 5.76 6.76
C CYS A 166 -7.41 6.15 8.12
N LEU A 167 -7.69 5.18 8.99
CA LEU A 167 -8.26 5.44 10.33
C LEU A 167 -7.34 6.31 11.18
N LYS A 168 -6.04 6.10 11.11
CA LYS A 168 -5.04 6.88 11.85
C LYS A 168 -5.04 8.34 11.40
N GLN A 169 -5.13 8.59 10.10
CA GLN A 169 -5.27 9.95 9.54
C GLN A 169 -6.53 10.65 10.09
N ALA A 170 -7.69 9.99 10.04
CA ALA A 170 -8.93 10.55 10.57
C ALA A 170 -8.87 10.80 12.08
N TYR A 171 -8.21 9.93 12.83
CA TYR A 171 -8.03 10.12 14.28
C TYR A 171 -7.21 11.38 14.60
N PHE A 172 -6.23 11.72 13.77
CA PHE A 172 -5.48 12.95 13.91
C PHE A 172 -6.38 14.20 13.86
N PHE A 173 -7.35 14.24 12.94
CA PHE A 173 -8.32 15.34 12.88
C PHE A 173 -9.20 15.46 14.12
N ASN A 174 -9.55 14.35 14.75
CA ASN A 174 -10.30 14.39 16.00
C ASN A 174 -9.47 15.03 17.12
N THR A 175 -8.16 14.78 17.18
CA THR A 175 -7.25 15.45 18.13
C THR A 175 -7.16 16.95 17.87
N ILE A 176 -7.15 17.40 16.63
CA ILE A 176 -7.20 18.82 16.29
C ILE A 176 -8.52 19.43 16.75
N LYS A 177 -9.65 18.79 16.47
CA LYS A 177 -10.98 19.23 16.90
C LYS A 177 -11.07 19.40 18.41
N ASP A 178 -10.60 18.40 19.17
CA ASP A 178 -10.61 18.44 20.63
C ASP A 178 -9.70 19.54 21.18
N SER A 179 -8.56 19.78 20.54
CA SER A 179 -7.65 20.88 20.88
C SER A 179 -8.30 22.24 20.63
N LEU A 180 -8.96 22.41 19.49
CA LEU A 180 -9.64 23.65 19.11
C LEU A 180 -10.83 23.94 20.02
N ALA A 181 -11.62 22.94 20.41
CA ALA A 181 -12.78 23.10 21.26
C ALA A 181 -12.46 23.76 22.61
N ASN A 182 -11.22 23.62 23.08
CA ASN A 182 -10.72 24.20 24.33
C ASN A 182 -10.16 25.62 24.15
N THR A 183 -10.05 26.14 22.94
CA THR A 183 -9.51 27.48 22.67
C THR A 183 -10.60 28.54 22.71
N ALA A 184 -10.24 29.76 23.18
CA ALA A 184 -11.17 30.90 23.14
C ALA A 184 -11.60 31.28 21.71
N LYS A 185 -10.73 31.04 20.72
CA LYS A 185 -10.95 31.24 19.30
C LYS A 185 -12.12 30.39 18.78
N CYS A 186 -12.15 29.10 19.14
CA CYS A 186 -13.21 28.20 18.71
C CYS A 186 -14.56 28.52 19.38
N LYS A 187 -14.56 28.90 20.64
CA LYS A 187 -15.78 29.31 21.36
C LYS A 187 -16.47 30.51 20.70
N ASN A 188 -15.70 31.48 20.22
CA ASN A 188 -16.22 32.63 19.52
C ASN A 188 -16.78 32.26 18.14
N ILE A 189 -16.15 31.35 17.41
CA ILE A 189 -16.60 30.86 16.10
C ILE A 189 -17.89 30.06 16.22
N ILE A 190 -17.96 29.13 17.18
CA ILE A 190 -19.15 28.30 17.42
C ILE A 190 -20.32 29.16 17.91
N GLN A 191 -20.07 30.18 18.71
CA GLN A 191 -21.12 31.12 19.20
C GLN A 191 -21.63 32.05 18.13
N SER A 192 -20.81 32.45 17.16
CA SER A 192 -21.22 33.38 16.10
C SER A 192 -22.17 32.76 15.08
N ARG A 193 -22.38 31.43 15.10
CA ARG A 193 -23.27 30.64 14.22
C ARG A 193 -23.39 31.17 12.78
N SER A 194 -22.48 31.98 12.34
CA SER A 194 -22.46 32.36 10.96
C SER A 194 -21.76 31.23 10.22
N SER A 195 -22.47 30.58 9.42
CA SER A 195 -22.28 29.71 8.25
C SER A 195 -20.90 29.73 7.60
N TYR A 196 -19.83 29.42 8.35
CA TYR A 196 -18.47 29.64 7.84
C TYR A 196 -17.87 28.44 7.13
N ILE A 197 -18.59 27.34 7.05
CA ILE A 197 -18.28 26.25 6.16
C ILE A 197 -19.59 25.91 5.47
N GLU A 198 -19.92 26.71 4.48
CA GLU A 198 -21.06 26.40 3.61
C GLU A 198 -20.73 25.13 2.81
N ARG A 199 -21.79 24.41 2.42
CA ARG A 199 -21.69 23.22 1.54
C ARG A 199 -20.87 23.53 0.27
N ASP A 200 -20.85 24.79 -0.16
CA ASP A 200 -20.12 25.26 -1.34
C ASP A 200 -18.60 25.26 -1.11
N ASP A 201 -18.12 25.53 0.11
CA ASP A 201 -16.71 25.37 0.47
C ASP A 201 -16.29 23.90 0.42
N ILE A 202 -17.18 22.97 0.82
CA ILE A 202 -16.94 21.53 0.70
C ILE A 202 -16.94 21.10 -0.77
N LEU A 203 -17.82 21.65 -1.61
CA LEU A 203 -17.87 21.36 -3.04
C LEU A 203 -16.65 21.94 -3.75
N GLU A 204 -16.17 23.11 -3.37
CA GLU A 204 -14.93 23.67 -3.86
C GLU A 204 -13.72 22.85 -3.40
N MET A 205 -13.73 22.36 -2.16
CA MET A 205 -12.76 21.39 -1.65
C MET A 205 -12.89 20.00 -2.32
N GLU A 206 -14.10 19.58 -2.72
CA GLU A 206 -14.33 18.38 -3.54
C GLU A 206 -13.80 18.58 -4.96
N ASP A 207 -13.93 19.76 -5.55
CA ASP A 207 -13.49 20.09 -6.91
C ASP A 207 -11.99 20.45 -6.98
N GLN A 208 -11.45 21.15 -6.01
CA GLN A 208 -10.00 21.35 -5.85
C GLN A 208 -9.33 20.03 -5.50
N GLY A 209 -10.15 19.04 -5.17
CA GLY A 209 -9.92 17.65 -4.82
C GLY A 209 -8.53 17.45 -4.34
N TRP A 210 -8.33 17.16 -3.10
CA TRP A 210 -6.99 16.91 -2.58
C TRP A 210 -5.96 17.03 -3.70
N GLN A 211 -5.29 18.19 -3.80
CA GLN A 211 -4.24 18.33 -4.80
C GLN A 211 -3.15 17.34 -4.38
N LEU A 212 -3.34 16.12 -4.85
CA LEU A 212 -2.33 15.11 -4.79
C LEU A 212 -1.16 15.64 -5.59
N GLU A 213 -0.38 16.54 -5.00
CA GLU A 213 0.93 16.83 -5.52
C GLU A 213 1.80 15.63 -5.22
N TRP A 214 2.01 14.84 -6.25
CA TRP A 214 2.99 13.78 -6.19
C TRP A 214 4.36 14.38 -6.01
N SER A 215 4.88 14.30 -4.79
CA SER A 215 6.22 14.82 -4.53
C SER A 215 7.28 13.93 -5.16
N LYS A 216 7.04 12.61 -5.16
CA LYS A 216 7.99 11.63 -5.68
C LYS A 216 7.25 10.37 -6.12
N LYS A 217 7.68 9.81 -7.24
CA LYS A 217 7.20 8.52 -7.70
C LYS A 217 8.29 7.76 -8.44
N LYS A 218 8.28 6.46 -8.29
CA LYS A 218 9.06 5.52 -9.08
C LYS A 218 8.09 4.47 -9.59
N PHE A 219 7.91 4.37 -10.88
CA PHE A 219 7.05 3.37 -11.48
C PHE A 219 7.61 1.97 -11.27
N PRO A 220 6.75 0.93 -11.35
CA PRO A 220 7.19 -0.45 -11.27
C PRO A 220 8.34 -0.73 -12.23
N GLU A 221 9.43 -1.30 -11.72
CA GLU A 221 10.63 -1.57 -12.52
C GLU A 221 10.68 -3.01 -13.03
N LEU A 222 9.90 -3.92 -12.43
CA LEU A 222 9.82 -5.29 -12.92
C LEU A 222 9.10 -5.35 -14.27
N SER A 223 9.71 -6.02 -15.22
CA SER A 223 9.12 -6.30 -16.54
C SER A 223 8.44 -7.66 -16.60
N VAL A 224 8.37 -8.39 -15.50
CA VAL A 224 7.79 -9.73 -15.40
C VAL A 224 6.78 -9.82 -14.26
N GLU A 225 5.72 -10.55 -14.52
CA GLU A 225 4.62 -10.83 -13.61
C GLU A 225 4.43 -12.35 -13.55
N TRP A 226 5.42 -13.05 -12.96
CA TRP A 226 5.41 -14.51 -12.94
C TRP A 226 4.51 -15.06 -11.84
N GLY A 227 4.10 -16.31 -12.00
CA GLY A 227 3.18 -16.99 -11.09
C GLY A 227 3.72 -18.32 -10.58
N GLN A 228 2.87 -19.03 -9.83
CA GLN A 228 3.24 -20.28 -9.15
C GLN A 228 2.79 -21.54 -9.89
N GLY A 229 1.78 -21.41 -10.75
CA GLY A 229 1.20 -22.53 -11.52
C GLY A 229 1.98 -22.88 -12.78
N TYR A 230 1.33 -23.64 -13.69
CA TYR A 230 1.93 -23.97 -14.98
C TYR A 230 2.05 -22.71 -15.87
N PRO A 231 3.21 -22.50 -16.54
CA PRO A 231 4.35 -23.42 -16.73
C PRO A 231 5.49 -23.29 -15.72
N TYR A 232 5.41 -22.44 -14.72
CA TYR A 232 6.49 -22.18 -13.77
C TYR A 232 6.83 -23.43 -12.94
N ASN A 233 5.83 -24.24 -12.60
CA ASN A 233 6.00 -25.48 -11.84
C ASN A 233 6.23 -26.72 -12.71
N CYS A 234 6.40 -26.60 -14.04
CA CYS A 234 6.44 -27.75 -14.96
C CYS A 234 7.60 -28.75 -14.72
N LYS A 235 8.58 -28.39 -13.91
CA LYS A 235 9.73 -29.25 -13.51
C LYS A 235 9.62 -29.76 -12.07
N LEU A 236 8.56 -29.43 -11.36
CA LEU A 236 8.29 -29.92 -10.02
C LEU A 236 7.57 -31.28 -10.07
N GLU A 237 7.56 -31.98 -8.96
CA GLU A 237 6.95 -33.30 -8.83
C GLU A 237 5.42 -33.20 -8.78
N GLN A 238 4.74 -34.24 -9.25
CA GLN A 238 3.28 -34.31 -9.17
C GLN A 238 2.79 -34.78 -7.78
N LYS A 239 3.54 -35.62 -7.08
CA LYS A 239 3.21 -36.11 -5.72
C LYS A 239 1.75 -36.55 -5.50
N GLY A 240 1.01 -36.88 -6.57
CA GLY A 240 -0.41 -37.22 -6.47
C GLY A 240 -1.33 -35.98 -6.26
N CYS A 241 -0.86 -34.80 -6.56
CA CYS A 241 -1.64 -33.56 -6.46
C CYS A 241 -2.86 -33.58 -7.37
N THR A 242 -3.98 -33.05 -6.87
CA THR A 242 -5.27 -33.03 -7.56
C THR A 242 -5.71 -31.65 -8.03
N ASN A 243 -4.97 -30.60 -7.65
CA ASN A 243 -5.30 -29.23 -8.03
C ASN A 243 -4.96 -28.97 -9.51
N ALA A 244 -6.00 -28.69 -10.30
CA ALA A 244 -5.86 -28.40 -11.72
C ALA A 244 -5.18 -27.03 -11.98
N ASP A 245 -5.32 -26.05 -11.09
CA ASP A 245 -4.71 -24.74 -11.23
C ASP A 245 -3.18 -24.81 -11.24
N TYR A 246 -2.63 -25.86 -10.62
CA TYR A 246 -1.21 -26.16 -10.60
C TYR A 246 -0.81 -27.31 -11.55
N ASP A 247 -1.63 -27.62 -12.54
CA ASP A 247 -1.37 -28.71 -13.50
C ASP A 247 -1.07 -30.05 -12.79
N TYR A 248 -1.81 -30.34 -11.71
CA TYR A 248 -1.63 -31.54 -10.89
C TYR A 248 -0.20 -31.72 -10.33
N ARG A 249 0.50 -30.58 -10.10
CA ARG A 249 1.85 -30.51 -9.54
C ARG A 249 1.87 -29.66 -8.28
N CYS A 250 2.94 -29.77 -7.52
CA CYS A 250 3.19 -28.79 -6.47
C CYS A 250 3.35 -27.38 -7.09
N PRO A 251 2.82 -26.32 -6.49
CA PRO A 251 3.09 -24.94 -6.92
C PRO A 251 4.58 -24.61 -6.81
N ALA A 252 5.04 -23.63 -7.59
CA ALA A 252 6.43 -23.14 -7.49
C ALA A 252 6.74 -22.55 -6.09
N GLY A 253 5.76 -21.87 -5.52
CA GLY A 253 5.85 -21.21 -4.21
C GLY A 253 6.16 -19.71 -4.32
N CYS A 254 5.53 -18.92 -3.47
CA CYS A 254 5.63 -17.45 -3.50
C CYS A 254 7.07 -16.95 -3.32
N GLY A 255 7.81 -17.49 -2.33
CA GLY A 255 9.21 -17.12 -2.11
C GLY A 255 10.11 -17.48 -3.30
N VAL A 256 9.87 -18.63 -3.95
CA VAL A 256 10.59 -19.02 -5.17
C VAL A 256 10.31 -18.05 -6.31
N VAL A 257 9.04 -17.65 -6.50
CA VAL A 257 8.62 -16.69 -7.54
C VAL A 257 9.21 -15.32 -7.27
N ALA A 258 9.13 -14.82 -6.04
CA ALA A 258 9.71 -13.53 -5.65
C ALA A 258 11.22 -13.47 -5.96
N ILE A 259 11.96 -14.51 -5.56
CA ILE A 259 13.39 -14.61 -5.88
C ILE A 259 13.63 -14.70 -7.39
N ALA A 260 12.83 -15.48 -8.13
CA ALA A 260 12.95 -15.60 -9.58
C ALA A 260 12.75 -14.26 -10.30
N GLN A 261 11.78 -13.47 -9.87
CA GLN A 261 11.51 -12.13 -10.41
C GLN A 261 12.66 -11.15 -10.09
N ALA A 262 13.22 -11.20 -8.87
CA ALA A 262 14.40 -10.43 -8.53
C ALA A 262 15.60 -10.83 -9.42
N LEU A 263 15.85 -12.12 -9.65
CA LEU A 263 16.90 -12.57 -10.55
C LEU A 263 16.66 -12.13 -12.00
N ALA A 264 15.40 -12.13 -12.47
CA ALA A 264 15.05 -11.64 -13.81
C ALA A 264 15.34 -10.14 -13.97
N TYR A 265 15.17 -9.35 -12.92
CA TYR A 265 15.52 -7.92 -12.95
C TYR A 265 17.02 -7.68 -13.11
N TYR A 266 17.84 -8.40 -12.32
CA TYR A 266 19.30 -8.18 -12.31
C TYR A 266 20.07 -8.98 -13.35
N GLU A 267 19.47 -10.03 -13.93
CA GLU A 267 20.08 -10.88 -14.97
C GLU A 267 21.50 -11.38 -14.58
N PRO A 268 21.66 -12.05 -13.42
CA PRO A 268 22.96 -12.55 -13.04
C PRO A 268 23.41 -13.67 -14.01
N LYS A 269 24.73 -13.82 -14.18
CA LYS A 269 25.27 -14.96 -14.93
C LYS A 269 24.99 -16.25 -14.19
N LEU A 270 23.99 -17.00 -14.64
CA LEU A 270 23.52 -18.23 -14.00
C LEU A 270 23.50 -19.38 -15.00
N SER A 271 24.08 -20.50 -14.63
CA SER A 271 24.03 -21.74 -15.41
C SER A 271 23.26 -22.83 -14.64
N ILE A 272 22.28 -23.43 -15.28
CA ILE A 272 21.47 -24.51 -14.72
C ILE A 272 21.59 -25.72 -15.65
N ASN A 273 21.98 -26.87 -15.11
CA ASN A 273 22.24 -28.11 -15.88
C ASN A 273 23.20 -27.90 -17.08
N GLY A 274 24.23 -27.06 -16.88
CA GLY A 274 25.23 -26.76 -17.92
C GLY A 274 24.78 -25.74 -19.00
N GLN A 275 23.55 -25.23 -18.90
CA GLN A 275 23.01 -24.22 -19.84
C GLN A 275 22.88 -22.87 -19.15
N LEU A 276 23.34 -21.82 -19.82
CA LEU A 276 23.12 -20.45 -19.35
C LEU A 276 21.63 -20.10 -19.41
N VAL A 277 21.14 -19.41 -18.39
CA VAL A 277 19.80 -18.83 -18.38
C VAL A 277 19.74 -17.68 -19.39
N ASP A 278 18.83 -17.79 -20.33
CA ASP A 278 18.56 -16.74 -21.32
C ASP A 278 17.48 -15.79 -20.77
N TRP A 279 17.93 -14.79 -20.00
CA TRP A 279 17.05 -13.78 -19.42
C TRP A 279 16.25 -13.01 -20.46
N ARG A 280 16.84 -12.74 -21.64
CA ARG A 280 16.15 -12.06 -22.72
C ARG A 280 14.96 -12.88 -23.23
N MET A 281 15.13 -14.19 -23.34
CA MET A 281 14.02 -15.08 -23.73
C MET A 281 12.95 -15.15 -22.64
N LEU A 282 13.34 -15.28 -21.36
CA LEU A 282 12.41 -15.37 -20.25
C LEU A 282 11.57 -14.09 -20.06
N LYS A 283 12.16 -12.92 -20.35
CA LYS A 283 11.53 -11.61 -20.18
C LYS A 283 10.83 -11.08 -21.45
N LYS A 284 10.74 -11.90 -22.50
CA LYS A 284 10.10 -11.48 -23.76
C LYS A 284 8.59 -11.21 -23.56
N GLN A 285 7.97 -11.88 -22.61
CA GLN A 285 6.59 -11.73 -22.22
C GLN A 285 6.53 -11.40 -20.73
N THR A 286 5.57 -10.58 -20.32
CA THR A 286 5.33 -10.25 -18.92
C THR A 286 4.99 -11.49 -18.11
N CYS A 287 4.04 -12.29 -18.61
CA CYS A 287 3.71 -13.62 -18.11
C CYS A 287 4.07 -14.69 -19.15
N ILE A 288 4.44 -15.88 -18.71
CA ILE A 288 4.71 -17.01 -19.58
C ILE A 288 3.45 -17.87 -19.67
N GLU A 289 2.80 -17.81 -20.82
CA GLU A 289 1.57 -18.55 -21.08
C GLU A 289 1.77 -20.06 -21.24
N SER A 290 0.71 -20.83 -20.98
CA SER A 290 0.71 -22.30 -21.19
C SER A 290 1.00 -22.68 -22.64
N THR A 291 0.67 -21.81 -23.58
CA THR A 291 0.91 -21.94 -25.04
C THR A 291 2.34 -21.60 -25.45
N ALA A 292 3.17 -21.08 -24.57
CA ALA A 292 4.57 -20.72 -24.85
C ALA A 292 5.38 -21.93 -25.39
N SER A 293 6.47 -21.65 -26.09
CA SER A 293 7.34 -22.69 -26.65
C SER A 293 7.86 -23.65 -25.58
N ARG A 294 8.06 -24.91 -25.95
CA ARG A 294 8.62 -25.91 -25.04
C ARG A 294 9.96 -25.48 -24.42
N GLN A 295 10.78 -24.77 -25.21
CA GLN A 295 12.07 -24.27 -24.74
C GLN A 295 11.90 -23.26 -23.61
N LEU A 296 10.99 -22.29 -23.80
CA LEU A 296 10.70 -21.24 -22.81
C LEU A 296 10.14 -21.85 -21.51
N LYS A 297 9.13 -22.75 -21.65
CA LYS A 297 8.56 -23.46 -20.50
C LYS A 297 9.59 -24.31 -19.75
N ASN A 298 10.47 -24.99 -20.47
CA ASN A 298 11.53 -25.75 -19.83
C ASN A 298 12.49 -24.85 -19.05
N GLN A 299 12.87 -23.71 -19.63
CA GLN A 299 13.86 -22.84 -19.00
C GLN A 299 13.29 -22.20 -17.73
N ILE A 300 12.06 -21.70 -17.75
CA ILE A 300 11.45 -21.13 -16.55
C ILE A 300 11.22 -22.22 -15.47
N GLY A 301 10.75 -23.40 -15.84
CA GLY A 301 10.55 -24.48 -14.89
C GLY A 301 11.86 -24.98 -14.26
N PHE A 302 12.97 -25.01 -15.02
CA PHE A 302 14.28 -25.34 -14.46
C PHE A 302 14.79 -24.21 -13.54
N LEU A 303 14.54 -22.95 -13.87
CA LEU A 303 14.87 -21.84 -12.99
C LEU A 303 14.13 -21.95 -11.66
N MET A 304 12.82 -22.14 -11.69
CA MET A 304 12.02 -22.31 -10.45
C MET A 304 12.49 -23.51 -9.62
N LYS A 305 12.74 -24.65 -10.27
CA LYS A 305 13.26 -25.83 -9.57
C LYS A 305 14.66 -25.58 -8.96
N TRP A 306 15.54 -24.88 -9.68
CA TRP A 306 16.87 -24.55 -9.17
C TRP A 306 16.80 -23.64 -7.94
N ILE A 307 15.95 -22.60 -8.00
CA ILE A 307 15.73 -21.69 -6.86
C ILE A 307 15.16 -22.47 -5.69
N GLY A 308 14.10 -23.27 -5.90
CA GLY A 308 13.48 -24.08 -4.87
C GLY A 308 14.49 -25.00 -4.16
N ASN A 309 15.36 -25.66 -4.93
CA ASN A 309 16.43 -26.50 -4.36
C ASN A 309 17.43 -25.69 -3.53
N LYS A 310 17.79 -24.47 -3.96
CA LYS A 310 18.73 -23.60 -3.22
C LYS A 310 18.09 -22.95 -1.99
N ALA A 311 16.80 -22.70 -2.04
CA ALA A 311 15.98 -22.20 -0.95
C ALA A 311 15.55 -23.29 0.05
N GLU A 312 15.89 -24.55 -0.21
CA GLU A 312 15.42 -25.72 0.55
C GLU A 312 13.90 -25.77 0.67
N ALA A 313 13.22 -25.41 -0.44
CA ALA A 313 11.76 -25.31 -0.49
C ALA A 313 11.11 -26.67 -0.23
N LYS A 314 10.07 -26.66 0.61
CA LYS A 314 9.22 -27.83 0.87
C LYS A 314 8.01 -27.76 -0.04
N HIS A 315 8.04 -28.56 -1.11
CA HIS A 315 6.95 -28.61 -2.09
C HIS A 315 5.86 -29.59 -1.63
N GLU A 316 4.65 -29.07 -1.44
CA GLU A 316 3.43 -29.84 -1.17
C GLU A 316 2.35 -29.50 -2.20
N CYS A 317 1.26 -30.26 -2.24
CA CYS A 317 0.24 -30.10 -3.28
C CYS A 317 -0.51 -28.77 -3.22
N ASP A 318 -0.72 -28.25 -2.02
CA ASP A 318 -1.52 -27.05 -1.79
C ASP A 318 -0.65 -25.79 -1.63
N ALA A 319 0.60 -25.96 -1.21
CA ALA A 319 1.53 -24.85 -0.99
C ALA A 319 2.99 -25.31 -1.12
N THR A 320 3.87 -24.37 -1.39
CA THR A 320 5.33 -24.56 -1.29
C THR A 320 5.89 -23.52 -0.33
N SER A 321 6.47 -23.99 0.77
CA SER A 321 7.07 -23.14 1.79
C SER A 321 8.57 -23.00 1.62
N THR A 322 9.09 -21.81 1.95
CA THR A 322 10.52 -21.49 2.04
C THR A 322 10.83 -20.84 3.38
N SER A 323 12.09 -20.89 3.80
CA SER A 323 12.54 -20.05 4.92
C SER A 323 12.36 -18.58 4.58
N ILE A 324 12.03 -17.75 5.56
CA ILE A 324 11.94 -16.29 5.39
C ILE A 324 13.26 -15.66 4.89
N ASN A 325 14.39 -16.28 5.20
CA ASN A 325 15.71 -15.82 4.74
C ASN A 325 16.18 -16.54 3.45
N ALA A 326 15.30 -17.27 2.76
CA ALA A 326 15.67 -18.00 1.54
C ALA A 326 16.28 -17.10 0.46
N ILE A 327 15.80 -15.87 0.33
CA ILE A 327 16.34 -14.90 -0.63
C ILE A 327 17.82 -14.62 -0.39
N GLU A 328 18.25 -14.42 0.85
CA GLU A 328 19.66 -14.16 1.17
C GLU A 328 20.56 -15.31 0.69
N VAL A 329 20.09 -16.54 0.91
CA VAL A 329 20.83 -17.75 0.53
C VAL A 329 20.96 -17.86 -0.99
N VAL A 330 19.85 -17.70 -1.71
CA VAL A 330 19.83 -17.84 -3.18
C VAL A 330 20.61 -16.72 -3.86
N LEU A 331 20.43 -15.47 -3.44
CA LEU A 331 21.17 -14.32 -3.98
C LEU A 331 22.68 -14.49 -3.80
N GLY A 332 23.12 -15.03 -2.66
CA GLY A 332 24.52 -15.33 -2.40
C GLY A 332 25.15 -16.30 -3.41
N GLN A 333 24.37 -17.24 -3.97
CA GLN A 333 24.86 -18.22 -4.98
C GLN A 333 25.17 -17.58 -6.34
N VAL A 334 24.62 -16.41 -6.62
CA VAL A 334 24.74 -15.72 -7.92
C VAL A 334 25.47 -14.37 -7.81
N GLY A 335 26.21 -14.14 -6.73
CA GLY A 335 26.99 -12.91 -6.53
C GLY A 335 26.12 -11.69 -6.27
N MET A 336 24.94 -11.89 -5.70
CA MET A 336 24.02 -10.83 -5.27
C MET A 336 23.89 -10.80 -3.76
N GLN A 337 23.25 -9.78 -3.23
CA GLN A 337 22.99 -9.60 -1.81
C GLN A 337 21.71 -8.80 -1.57
N CYS A 338 21.22 -8.85 -0.36
CA CYS A 338 20.20 -7.94 0.17
C CYS A 338 20.56 -7.59 1.63
N ASP A 339 19.85 -6.64 2.20
CA ASP A 339 19.93 -6.37 3.64
C ASP A 339 19.30 -7.51 4.44
N LYS A 340 19.63 -7.60 5.71
CA LYS A 340 19.00 -8.53 6.64
C LYS A 340 17.53 -8.19 6.82
N LEU A 341 16.74 -9.21 7.15
CA LEU A 341 15.32 -9.06 7.42
C LEU A 341 15.08 -7.99 8.49
N THR A 342 14.21 -7.06 8.19
CA THR A 342 13.77 -6.00 9.12
C THR A 342 12.26 -5.85 9.06
N PRO A 343 11.60 -5.31 10.09
CA PRO A 343 10.22 -4.88 9.96
C PRO A 343 10.03 -3.91 8.79
N PHE A 344 8.84 -3.94 8.19
CA PHE A 344 8.48 -3.01 7.12
C PHE A 344 8.82 -1.57 7.51
N ASN A 345 9.57 -0.90 6.67
CA ASN A 345 10.08 0.44 6.93
C ASN A 345 10.11 1.27 5.64
N TRP A 346 9.43 2.38 5.64
CA TRP A 346 9.30 3.28 4.51
C TRP A 346 10.63 3.79 3.97
N ASN A 347 11.50 4.25 4.88
CA ASN A 347 12.79 4.82 4.47
C ASN A 347 13.66 3.78 3.77
N SER A 348 13.63 2.53 4.23
CA SER A 348 14.36 1.44 3.61
C SER A 348 13.82 1.12 2.22
N ILE A 349 12.49 1.08 2.03
CA ILE A 349 11.85 0.86 0.74
C ILE A 349 12.17 2.01 -0.21
N TYR A 350 11.93 3.25 0.23
CA TYR A 350 12.20 4.45 -0.56
C TYR A 350 13.64 4.50 -1.06
N ASN A 351 14.61 4.31 -0.13
CA ASN A 351 16.03 4.36 -0.49
C ASN A 351 16.41 3.23 -1.44
N SER A 352 15.90 2.00 -1.22
CA SER A 352 16.17 0.87 -2.10
C SER A 352 15.70 1.14 -3.52
N ILE A 353 14.41 1.41 -3.69
CA ILE A 353 13.80 1.61 -5.01
C ILE A 353 14.39 2.83 -5.71
N ASN A 354 14.65 3.93 -4.97
CA ASN A 354 15.25 5.13 -5.54
C ASN A 354 16.68 4.91 -6.06
N ASN A 355 17.41 3.98 -5.44
CA ASN A 355 18.75 3.56 -5.85
C ASN A 355 18.74 2.44 -6.92
N GLY A 356 17.58 2.09 -7.48
CA GLY A 356 17.44 1.02 -8.47
C GLY A 356 17.55 -0.39 -7.87
N SER A 357 17.27 -0.54 -6.58
CA SER A 357 17.24 -1.82 -5.88
C SER A 357 15.81 -2.25 -5.57
N LEU A 358 15.50 -3.53 -5.78
CA LEU A 358 14.23 -4.12 -5.39
C LEU A 358 14.19 -4.40 -3.89
N VAL A 359 12.97 -4.63 -3.39
CA VAL A 359 12.71 -5.04 -2.01
C VAL A 359 11.85 -6.29 -2.05
N GLU A 360 12.22 -7.34 -1.30
CA GLU A 360 11.31 -8.45 -1.01
C GLU A 360 10.51 -8.11 0.24
N ALA A 361 9.21 -8.33 0.19
CA ALA A 361 8.32 -8.22 1.33
C ALA A 361 7.78 -9.60 1.71
N ASN A 362 7.59 -9.81 3.01
CA ASN A 362 7.10 -11.05 3.59
C ASN A 362 5.96 -10.74 4.56
N ALA A 363 4.81 -11.40 4.39
CA ALA A 363 3.77 -11.45 5.40
C ALA A 363 4.00 -12.66 6.30
N VAL A 364 4.12 -12.41 7.59
CA VAL A 364 4.30 -13.45 8.60
C VAL A 364 3.02 -13.55 9.42
N GLY A 365 2.45 -14.75 9.52
CA GLY A 365 1.33 -15.07 10.39
C GLY A 365 1.77 -15.82 11.62
N LEU A 366 0.98 -15.76 12.68
CA LEU A 366 1.13 -16.64 13.83
C LEU A 366 0.07 -17.73 13.75
N GLU A 367 0.47 -18.96 13.48
CA GLU A 367 -0.38 -20.12 13.63
C GLU A 367 0.14 -20.96 14.80
N ASN A 368 -0.71 -21.15 15.83
CA ASN A 368 -0.35 -21.89 17.06
C ASN A 368 0.94 -21.38 17.74
N GLU A 369 1.11 -20.04 17.81
CA GLU A 369 2.29 -19.38 18.38
C GLU A 369 3.60 -19.58 17.59
N VAL A 370 3.55 -20.17 16.40
CA VAL A 370 4.70 -20.33 15.49
C VAL A 370 4.59 -19.31 14.38
N GLU A 371 5.67 -18.56 14.14
CA GLU A 371 5.75 -17.63 13.00
C GLU A 371 5.88 -18.42 11.70
N GLU A 372 4.89 -18.31 10.82
CA GLU A 372 4.92 -18.86 9.47
C GLU A 372 4.88 -17.77 8.42
N VAL A 373 5.72 -17.90 7.38
CA VAL A 373 5.64 -17.02 6.22
C VAL A 373 4.39 -17.37 5.42
N CYS A 374 3.41 -16.50 5.43
CA CYS A 374 2.18 -16.68 4.69
C CYS A 374 2.34 -16.35 3.21
N HIS A 375 3.18 -15.35 2.87
CA HIS A 375 3.44 -14.95 1.49
C HIS A 375 4.69 -14.10 1.37
N SER A 376 5.40 -14.25 0.24
CA SER A 376 6.55 -13.42 -0.14
C SER A 376 6.32 -12.83 -1.52
N TRP A 377 6.68 -11.57 -1.71
CA TRP A 377 6.51 -10.86 -2.99
C TRP A 377 7.57 -9.77 -3.18
N ILE A 378 7.56 -9.11 -4.33
CA ILE A 378 8.47 -8.00 -4.63
C ILE A 378 7.73 -6.67 -4.56
N ILE A 379 8.34 -5.70 -3.89
CA ILE A 379 8.04 -4.28 -4.01
C ILE A 379 9.01 -3.69 -5.02
N ASP A 380 8.48 -3.11 -6.09
CA ASP A 380 9.26 -2.65 -7.25
C ASP A 380 8.95 -1.21 -7.66
N GLY A 381 8.08 -0.53 -6.92
CA GLY A 381 7.72 0.85 -7.16
C GLY A 381 7.09 1.52 -5.95
N TYR A 382 7.02 2.85 -6.00
CA TYR A 382 6.33 3.63 -4.97
C TYR A 382 5.74 4.92 -5.52
N MET A 383 4.79 5.47 -4.79
CA MET A 383 4.29 6.83 -4.95
C MET A 383 4.15 7.50 -3.60
N ILE A 384 4.56 8.76 -3.51
CA ILE A 384 4.38 9.60 -2.33
C ILE A 384 3.47 10.76 -2.72
N ALA A 385 2.30 10.82 -2.12
CA ALA A 385 1.40 11.94 -2.25
C ALA A 385 1.62 12.90 -1.07
N ASN A 386 1.84 14.17 -1.37
CA ASN A 386 1.84 15.22 -0.36
C ASN A 386 0.45 15.82 -0.27
N PHE A 387 0.00 16.00 0.93
CA PHE A 387 -1.17 16.79 1.26
C PHE A 387 -0.66 18.13 1.80
N ASN A 388 -0.34 19.04 0.86
CA ASN A 388 0.15 20.38 1.21
C ASN A 388 -1.02 21.34 1.28
N PHE A 389 -1.37 21.73 2.48
CA PHE A 389 -2.30 22.82 2.70
C PHE A 389 -1.71 23.79 3.73
N GLU A 390 -1.32 24.97 3.27
CA GLU A 390 -0.78 26.05 4.11
C GLU A 390 0.43 25.60 4.97
N SER A 391 0.22 25.26 6.24
CA SER A 391 1.28 24.87 7.17
C SER A 391 1.35 23.37 7.47
N TYR A 392 0.49 22.57 6.86
CA TYR A 392 0.41 21.12 7.11
C TYR A 392 0.96 20.32 5.93
N ASN A 393 1.93 19.49 6.23
CA ASN A 393 2.59 18.60 5.28
C ASN A 393 2.41 17.16 5.77
N GLU A 394 1.40 16.46 5.28
CA GLU A 394 1.27 15.03 5.49
C GLU A 394 1.58 14.27 4.20
N GLN A 395 2.13 13.10 4.34
CA GLN A 395 2.47 12.23 3.21
C GLN A 395 1.69 10.93 3.29
N ALA A 396 1.10 10.55 2.17
CA ALA A 396 0.57 9.21 1.98
C ALA A 396 1.56 8.40 1.13
N PHE A 397 1.90 7.23 1.63
CA PHE A 397 2.88 6.36 1.03
C PHE A 397 2.20 5.16 0.37
N TYR A 398 2.41 5.03 -0.93
CA TYR A 398 1.92 3.91 -1.71
C TYR A 398 3.09 3.06 -2.19
N VAL A 399 3.02 1.77 -1.97
CA VAL A 399 3.97 0.81 -2.54
C VAL A 399 3.29 0.03 -3.65
N HIS A 400 4.02 -0.18 -4.75
CA HIS A 400 3.61 -1.12 -5.77
C HIS A 400 4.12 -2.51 -5.41
N ASN A 401 3.19 -3.46 -5.33
CA ASN A 401 3.45 -4.84 -4.99
C ASN A 401 3.24 -5.72 -6.22
N ASN A 402 4.26 -6.52 -6.57
CA ASN A 402 4.15 -7.61 -7.53
C ASN A 402 4.03 -8.91 -6.74
N LEU A 403 2.82 -9.42 -6.62
CA LEU A 403 2.46 -10.50 -5.71
C LEU A 403 2.82 -11.91 -6.19
N GLY A 404 3.33 -12.04 -7.43
CA GLY A 404 3.72 -13.34 -7.96
C GLY A 404 2.56 -14.23 -8.37
N TRP A 405 1.45 -13.66 -8.85
CA TRP A 405 0.25 -14.35 -9.30
C TRP A 405 -0.13 -13.98 -10.75
N ASN A 406 0.84 -13.98 -11.67
CA ASN A 406 0.66 -13.60 -13.07
C ASN A 406 0.05 -12.20 -13.25
N GLY A 407 0.49 -11.23 -12.44
CA GLY A 407 -0.01 -9.86 -12.46
C GLY A 407 -1.41 -9.68 -11.83
N SER A 408 -2.02 -10.75 -11.33
CA SER A 408 -3.27 -10.63 -10.59
C SER A 408 -3.03 -10.02 -9.22
N TYR A 409 -3.82 -8.99 -8.90
CA TYR A 409 -3.75 -8.22 -7.65
C TYR A 409 -2.48 -7.39 -7.48
N ASP A 410 -1.59 -7.34 -8.46
CA ASP A 410 -0.50 -6.39 -8.47
C ASP A 410 -1.06 -4.96 -8.50
N GLY A 411 -0.44 -4.06 -7.74
CA GLY A 411 -0.96 -2.70 -7.65
C GLY A 411 -0.39 -1.90 -6.49
N TYR A 412 -0.94 -0.71 -6.33
CA TYR A 412 -0.56 0.23 -5.29
C TYR A 412 -1.44 0.08 -4.06
N TYR A 413 -0.81 0.02 -2.90
CA TYR A 413 -1.48 -0.05 -1.60
C TYR A 413 -0.91 1.02 -0.68
N LEU A 414 -1.80 1.74 0.01
CA LEU A 414 -1.43 2.69 1.06
C LEU A 414 -0.93 1.92 2.27
N LEU A 415 0.36 1.99 2.56
CA LEU A 415 0.95 1.30 3.69
C LEU A 415 1.75 2.28 4.55
N GLU A 416 1.67 2.12 5.87
CA GLU A 416 2.45 2.89 6.85
C GLU A 416 3.53 2.01 7.48
N ASP A 417 4.48 2.64 8.18
CA ASP A 417 5.55 1.96 8.89
C ASP A 417 5.02 0.93 9.91
N ALA A 418 5.79 -0.12 10.07
CA ALA A 418 5.43 -1.33 10.77
C ALA A 418 5.04 -1.17 12.24
N GLY A 419 4.32 -2.13 12.71
CA GLY A 419 3.76 -2.26 14.04
C GLY A 419 2.26 -2.46 14.01
N ILE A 420 1.72 -2.72 12.83
CA ILE A 420 0.28 -2.92 12.67
C ILE A 420 -0.04 -4.34 13.17
N LYS A 421 -0.63 -4.37 14.34
CA LYS A 421 -1.31 -5.58 14.84
C LYS A 421 -2.74 -5.50 14.35
N PHE A 422 -3.15 -6.46 13.53
CA PHE A 422 -4.50 -6.51 12.99
C PHE A 422 -5.37 -7.43 13.85
N GLU A 423 -6.63 -7.04 14.03
CA GLU A 423 -7.66 -7.92 14.51
C GLU A 423 -8.74 -8.06 13.42
N VAL A 424 -8.79 -9.22 12.76
CA VAL A 424 -9.80 -9.52 11.75
C VAL A 424 -10.84 -10.43 12.34
N SER A 425 -12.09 -9.98 12.38
CA SER A 425 -13.23 -10.81 12.81
C SER A 425 -13.04 -11.48 14.18
N GLY A 426 -12.37 -10.79 15.12
CA GLY A 426 -12.11 -11.33 16.47
C GLY A 426 -10.88 -12.26 16.55
N VAL A 427 -10.19 -12.47 15.46
CA VAL A 427 -8.90 -13.18 15.44
C VAL A 427 -7.78 -12.15 15.41
N LYS A 428 -6.99 -12.11 16.48
CA LYS A 428 -5.76 -11.29 16.51
C LYS A 428 -4.77 -11.89 15.53
N LEU A 429 -4.67 -11.28 14.35
CA LEU A 429 -3.63 -11.60 13.39
C LEU A 429 -2.46 -10.65 13.67
N ASP A 430 -1.53 -11.09 14.52
CA ASP A 430 -0.23 -10.43 14.69
C ASP A 430 0.62 -10.66 13.44
N ARG A 431 0.08 -10.34 12.25
CA ARG A 431 0.80 -10.48 10.98
C ARG A 431 1.75 -9.31 10.86
N LEU A 432 3.02 -9.64 10.87
CA LEU A 432 4.08 -8.66 10.68
C LEU A 432 4.46 -8.62 9.20
N LEU A 433 4.53 -7.41 8.66
CA LEU A 433 5.20 -7.20 7.38
C LEU A 433 6.69 -7.01 7.65
N ASN A 434 7.51 -7.85 7.03
CA ASN A 434 8.95 -7.76 7.08
C ASN A 434 9.51 -7.59 5.67
N ILE A 435 10.71 -7.02 5.57
CA ILE A 435 11.37 -6.76 4.29
C ILE A 435 12.84 -7.16 4.28
N HIS A 436 13.30 -7.62 3.10
CA HIS A 436 14.71 -7.62 2.72
C HIS A 436 14.91 -6.49 1.71
N ALA A 437 15.52 -5.40 2.17
CA ALA A 437 15.78 -4.23 1.35
C ALA A 437 17.09 -4.37 0.55
N ASN A 438 17.36 -3.41 -0.33
CA ASN A 438 18.62 -3.28 -1.06
C ASN A 438 19.06 -4.55 -1.81
N ILE A 439 18.14 -5.24 -2.49
CA ILE A 439 18.52 -6.33 -3.38
C ILE A 439 19.38 -5.76 -4.51
N LYS A 440 20.62 -6.24 -4.65
CA LYS A 440 21.58 -5.72 -5.66
C LYS A 440 22.70 -6.71 -5.95
N LYS A 441 23.45 -6.46 -7.02
CA LYS A 441 24.73 -7.13 -7.29
C LYS A 441 25.78 -6.73 -6.24
N LYS A 442 26.63 -7.67 -5.85
CA LYS A 442 27.78 -7.38 -4.97
C LYS A 442 28.79 -6.50 -5.64
#